data_5cac2a19f29ac5c1ef380cd82fe8aa89
#
_entry.id   5cac2a19f29ac5c1ef380cd82fe8aa89
#
_cell.length_a   1.000
_cell.length_b   1.000
_cell.length_c   1.000
_cell.angle_alpha   90.00
_cell.angle_beta   90.00
_cell.angle_gamma   90.00
#
_symmetry.space_group_name_H-M   'P 1'
#
loop_
_entity.id
_entity.type
_entity.pdbx_description
1 polymer ?
#
loop_
_entity_poly.entity_id
_entity_poly.type
_entity_poly.pdbx_seq_one_letter_code
_entity_poly.pdbx_strand_id
1 'polypeptide(L)'
;MLIAMGLQVMIKGPILAVWAVCKILGKSWQWTAVTGGAVLVLFIIIGIALIFAFPKFKVIQTYTDNLNRVTRENLMGIRVVRAYNAEGYQQKKFEKANEDLTYTHLFTGRVMSIMSPGMQLIMSGLSLAIYWIGAHLINAAAMNDKIDLFSDMVVFSSYAIQVVMAFTMMVMIFIMAPRASVAAKRINEVLETKPNIVNGNLKSASKDIKGEVEFKNVSFKYPDAADSVSY
;
A
#
# COMPACT_ATOMS: atom_id res chain seq x y z
N MET A 1 12.55 -7.83 2.78
CA MET A 1 12.38 -7.24 1.43
C MET A 1 11.42 -6.03 1.43
N LEU A 2 10.23 -6.09 2.03
CA LEU A 2 9.28 -4.96 2.13
C LEU A 2 9.84 -3.72 2.85
N ILE A 3 10.55 -3.89 3.96
CA ILE A 3 11.14 -2.77 4.73
C ILE A 3 12.20 -2.05 3.88
N ALA A 4 13.10 -2.79 3.22
CA ALA A 4 14.14 -2.21 2.38
C ALA A 4 13.55 -1.46 1.17
N MET A 5 12.56 -2.04 0.48
CA MET A 5 11.85 -1.38 -0.62
C MET A 5 11.07 -0.15 -0.14
N GLY A 6 10.35 -0.26 0.98
CA GLY A 6 9.62 0.87 1.56
C GLY A 6 10.54 2.03 1.93
N LEU A 7 11.65 1.74 2.62
CA LEU A 7 12.63 2.74 3.02
C LEU A 7 13.29 3.41 1.79
N GLN A 8 13.61 2.60 0.77
CA GLN A 8 14.19 3.09 -0.48
C GLN A 8 13.24 4.05 -1.22
N VAL A 9 11.95 3.72 -1.30
CA VAL A 9 10.95 4.58 -1.95
C VAL A 9 10.71 5.85 -1.13
N MET A 10 10.62 5.73 0.21
CA MET A 10 10.43 6.87 1.12
C MET A 10 11.57 7.89 1.06
N ILE A 11 12.81 7.44 0.88
CA ILE A 11 13.97 8.33 0.83
C ILE A 11 14.21 8.83 -0.60
N LYS A 12 14.23 7.94 -1.59
CA LYS A 12 14.53 8.31 -2.98
C LYS A 12 13.44 9.15 -3.62
N GLY A 13 12.15 8.89 -3.34
CA GLY A 13 11.04 9.60 -3.95
C GLY A 13 11.11 11.11 -3.74
N PRO A 14 11.12 11.61 -2.50
CA PRO A 14 11.21 13.05 -2.23
C PRO A 14 12.52 13.69 -2.73
N ILE A 15 13.65 12.99 -2.57
CA ILE A 15 14.95 13.50 -3.03
C ILE A 15 14.96 13.68 -4.55
N LEU A 16 14.51 12.67 -5.30
CA LEU A 16 14.41 12.74 -6.75
C LEU A 16 13.42 13.82 -7.20
N ALA A 17 12.28 13.97 -6.52
CA ALA A 17 11.30 15.01 -6.83
C ALA A 17 11.91 16.40 -6.70
N VAL A 18 12.51 16.71 -5.54
CA VAL A 18 13.14 18.01 -5.28
C VAL A 18 14.28 18.26 -6.25
N TRP A 19 15.18 17.27 -6.42
CA TRP A 19 16.32 17.40 -7.32
C TRP A 19 15.90 17.66 -8.76
N ALA A 20 14.97 16.87 -9.29
CA ALA A 20 14.51 16.99 -10.67
C ALA A 20 13.75 18.31 -10.89
N VAL A 21 12.91 18.74 -9.94
CA VAL A 21 12.23 20.05 -10.01
C VAL A 21 13.24 21.19 -9.99
N CYS A 22 14.25 21.18 -9.11
CA CYS A 22 15.29 22.20 -9.06
C CYS A 22 16.08 22.29 -10.37
N LYS A 23 16.33 21.16 -11.04
CA LYS A 23 17.03 21.11 -12.33
C LYS A 23 16.18 21.65 -13.49
N ILE A 24 14.85 21.52 -13.40
CA ILE A 24 13.91 21.98 -14.42
C ILE A 24 13.67 23.50 -14.31
N LEU A 25 13.54 24.04 -13.09
CA LEU A 25 13.22 25.45 -12.86
C LEU A 25 14.27 26.43 -13.42
N GLY A 26 15.50 25.98 -13.66
CA GLY A 26 16.59 26.80 -14.24
C GLY A 26 16.61 26.86 -15.77
N LYS A 27 15.67 26.17 -16.45
CA LYS A 27 15.63 26.07 -17.92
C LYS A 27 14.44 26.86 -18.49
N SER A 28 14.01 26.53 -19.70
CA SER A 28 12.91 27.20 -20.38
C SER A 28 11.56 27.06 -19.65
N TRP A 29 10.81 28.15 -19.49
CA TRP A 29 9.51 28.17 -18.82
C TRP A 29 8.46 27.31 -19.54
N GLN A 30 8.55 27.20 -20.88
CA GLN A 30 7.64 26.42 -21.71
C GLN A 30 7.71 24.92 -21.36
N TRP A 31 8.90 24.36 -21.24
CA TRP A 31 9.11 22.96 -20.85
C TRP A 31 8.69 22.71 -19.40
N THR A 32 8.95 23.68 -18.52
CA THR A 32 8.53 23.60 -17.11
C THR A 32 7.00 23.57 -17.00
N ALA A 33 6.29 24.41 -17.76
CA ALA A 33 4.83 24.44 -17.80
C ALA A 33 4.23 23.12 -18.29
N VAL A 34 4.80 22.53 -19.35
CA VAL A 34 4.33 21.22 -19.88
C VAL A 34 4.57 20.10 -18.88
N THR A 35 5.72 20.09 -18.22
CA THR A 35 6.00 19.08 -17.16
C THR A 35 5.06 19.26 -15.98
N GLY A 36 4.79 20.50 -15.56
CA GLY A 36 3.80 20.79 -14.51
C GLY A 36 2.40 20.31 -14.90
N GLY A 37 1.99 20.54 -16.15
CA GLY A 37 0.72 20.03 -16.70
C GLY A 37 0.65 18.50 -16.70
N ALA A 38 1.72 17.82 -17.10
CA ALA A 38 1.81 16.36 -17.07
C ALA A 38 1.68 15.80 -15.64
N VAL A 39 2.34 16.42 -14.66
CA VAL A 39 2.23 16.07 -13.24
C VAL A 39 0.79 16.29 -12.72
N LEU A 40 0.16 17.38 -13.12
CA LEU A 40 -1.23 17.66 -12.75
C LEU A 40 -2.18 16.60 -13.31
N VAL A 41 -2.06 16.24 -14.59
CA VAL A 41 -2.82 15.17 -15.23
C VAL A 41 -2.57 13.82 -14.52
N LEU A 42 -1.33 13.54 -14.13
CA LEU A 42 -0.98 12.36 -13.32
C LEU A 42 -1.78 12.32 -12.01
N PHE A 43 -1.80 13.41 -11.26
CA PHE A 43 -2.57 13.48 -10.01
C PHE A 43 -4.07 13.31 -10.22
N ILE A 44 -4.61 13.85 -11.31
CA ILE A 44 -6.02 13.67 -11.67
C ILE A 44 -6.32 12.20 -11.95
N ILE A 45 -5.52 11.52 -12.77
CA ILE A 45 -5.72 10.09 -13.08
C ILE A 45 -5.63 9.24 -11.82
N ILE A 46 -4.62 9.46 -10.99
CA ILE A 46 -4.45 8.73 -9.73
C ILE A 46 -5.59 9.03 -8.77
N GLY A 47 -5.98 10.30 -8.63
CA GLY A 47 -7.09 10.70 -7.77
C GLY A 47 -8.41 10.05 -8.17
N ILE A 48 -8.74 10.04 -9.45
CA ILE A 48 -9.92 9.36 -9.98
C ILE A 48 -9.87 7.87 -9.67
N ALA A 49 -8.74 7.20 -9.95
CA ALA A 49 -8.58 5.78 -9.68
C ALA A 49 -8.74 5.45 -8.18
N LEU A 50 -8.17 6.27 -7.29
CA LEU A 50 -8.31 6.09 -5.84
C LEU A 50 -9.75 6.31 -5.37
N ILE A 51 -10.45 7.34 -5.83
CA ILE A 51 -11.84 7.61 -5.44
C ILE A 51 -12.76 6.45 -5.83
N PHE A 52 -12.60 5.89 -7.01
CA PHE A 52 -13.46 4.80 -7.48
C PHE A 52 -13.05 3.41 -6.98
N ALA A 53 -11.76 3.12 -6.89
CA ALA A 53 -11.26 1.79 -6.51
C ALA A 53 -11.15 1.59 -4.99
N PHE A 54 -10.73 2.60 -4.24
CA PHE A 54 -10.44 2.47 -2.81
C PHE A 54 -11.64 1.99 -1.96
N PRO A 55 -12.87 2.53 -2.10
CA PRO A 55 -14.02 2.03 -1.36
C PRO A 55 -14.38 0.60 -1.74
N LYS A 56 -14.14 0.19 -2.98
CA LYS A 56 -14.43 -1.16 -3.46
C LYS A 56 -13.49 -2.23 -2.86
N PHE A 57 -12.26 -1.89 -2.49
CA PHE A 57 -11.37 -2.84 -1.82
C PHE A 57 -11.93 -3.33 -0.49
N LYS A 58 -12.61 -2.45 0.27
CA LYS A 58 -13.28 -2.87 1.51
C LYS A 58 -14.44 -3.82 1.23
N VAL A 59 -15.23 -3.53 0.20
CA VAL A 59 -16.36 -4.38 -0.23
C VAL A 59 -15.87 -5.74 -0.71
N ILE A 60 -14.77 -5.78 -1.47
CA ILE A 60 -14.12 -7.03 -1.90
C ILE A 60 -13.78 -7.91 -0.68
N GLN A 61 -13.22 -7.32 0.38
CA GLN A 61 -12.90 -8.08 1.59
C GLN A 61 -14.16 -8.69 2.22
N THR A 62 -15.22 -7.91 2.34
CA THR A 62 -16.51 -8.39 2.86
C THR A 62 -17.10 -9.54 2.01
N TYR A 63 -17.03 -9.42 0.68
CA TYR A 63 -17.52 -10.47 -0.21
C TYR A 63 -16.62 -11.72 -0.18
N THR A 64 -15.32 -11.56 -0.04
CA THR A 64 -14.38 -12.67 0.16
C THR A 64 -14.70 -13.42 1.44
N ASP A 65 -14.95 -12.72 2.54
CA ASP A 65 -15.33 -13.33 3.82
C ASP A 65 -16.68 -14.06 3.70
N ASN A 66 -17.65 -13.48 2.98
CA ASN A 66 -18.93 -14.13 2.72
C ASN A 66 -18.77 -15.41 1.88
N LEU A 67 -17.97 -15.36 0.80
CA LEU A 67 -17.69 -16.53 -0.04
C LEU A 67 -17.02 -17.64 0.78
N ASN A 68 -16.04 -17.29 1.60
CA ASN A 68 -15.37 -18.23 2.49
C ASN A 68 -16.35 -18.84 3.51
N ARG A 69 -17.27 -18.04 4.05
CA ARG A 69 -18.32 -18.51 4.97
C ARG A 69 -19.23 -19.52 4.29
N VAL A 70 -19.75 -19.20 3.09
CA VAL A 70 -20.63 -20.10 2.32
C VAL A 70 -19.90 -21.38 1.95
N THR A 71 -18.64 -21.30 1.55
CA THR A 71 -17.81 -22.48 1.24
C THR A 71 -17.60 -23.36 2.47
N ARG A 72 -17.27 -22.77 3.61
CA ARG A 72 -17.07 -23.51 4.87
C ARG A 72 -18.36 -24.17 5.32
N GLU A 73 -19.47 -23.46 5.25
CA GLU A 73 -20.80 -23.99 5.61
C GLU A 73 -21.16 -25.22 4.76
N ASN A 74 -20.89 -25.16 3.44
CA ASN A 74 -21.11 -26.27 2.53
C ASN A 74 -20.20 -27.48 2.86
N LEU A 75 -18.91 -27.23 3.09
CA LEU A 75 -17.95 -28.30 3.41
C LEU A 75 -18.26 -28.98 4.74
N MET A 76 -18.61 -28.22 5.76
CA MET A 76 -18.97 -28.79 7.09
C MET A 76 -20.31 -29.53 7.05
N GLY A 77 -21.27 -29.03 6.25
CA GLY A 77 -22.60 -29.60 6.11
C GLY A 77 -22.77 -30.61 4.97
N ILE A 78 -21.70 -31.04 4.30
CA ILE A 78 -21.78 -31.83 3.05
C ILE A 78 -22.62 -33.10 3.18
N ARG A 79 -22.58 -33.78 4.35
CA ARG A 79 -23.38 -34.98 4.60
C ARG A 79 -24.87 -34.66 4.65
N VAL A 80 -25.24 -33.55 5.27
CA VAL A 80 -26.62 -33.08 5.37
C VAL A 80 -27.13 -32.64 3.99
N VAL A 81 -26.31 -31.86 3.25
CA VAL A 81 -26.64 -31.42 1.90
C VAL A 81 -26.97 -32.59 0.99
N ARG A 82 -26.15 -33.66 1.03
CA ARG A 82 -26.38 -34.90 0.24
C ARG A 82 -27.59 -35.68 0.72
N ALA A 83 -27.82 -35.78 2.05
CA ALA A 83 -28.95 -36.51 2.61
C ALA A 83 -30.29 -35.90 2.18
N TYR A 84 -30.36 -34.57 1.99
CA TYR A 84 -31.54 -33.84 1.57
C TYR A 84 -31.59 -33.46 0.08
N ASN A 85 -30.64 -33.94 -0.74
CA ASN A 85 -30.51 -33.57 -2.16
C ASN A 85 -30.52 -32.07 -2.39
N ALA A 86 -29.84 -31.31 -1.50
CA ALA A 86 -29.86 -29.86 -1.47
C ALA A 86 -28.64 -29.23 -2.20
N GLU A 87 -27.92 -29.98 -3.04
CA GLU A 87 -26.75 -29.54 -3.78
C GLU A 87 -27.07 -28.34 -4.68
N GLY A 88 -28.21 -28.37 -5.38
CA GLY A 88 -28.62 -27.27 -6.25
C GLY A 88 -28.91 -25.97 -5.49
N TYR A 89 -29.39 -26.06 -4.26
CA TYR A 89 -29.55 -24.87 -3.39
C TYR A 89 -28.20 -24.30 -2.98
N GLN A 90 -27.28 -25.15 -2.53
CA GLN A 90 -25.94 -24.73 -2.12
C GLN A 90 -25.13 -24.17 -3.28
N GLN A 91 -25.27 -24.75 -4.47
CA GLN A 91 -24.65 -24.22 -5.67
C GLN A 91 -25.14 -22.82 -6.00
N LYS A 92 -26.45 -22.57 -6.01
CA LYS A 92 -27.00 -21.22 -6.23
C LYS A 92 -26.54 -20.22 -5.17
N LYS A 93 -26.45 -20.64 -3.91
CA LYS A 93 -25.97 -19.80 -2.82
C LYS A 93 -24.49 -19.42 -3.03
N PHE A 94 -23.66 -20.37 -3.46
CA PHE A 94 -22.27 -20.13 -3.79
C PHE A 94 -22.12 -19.26 -5.03
N GLU A 95 -22.84 -19.54 -6.10
CA GLU A 95 -22.82 -18.77 -7.35
C GLU A 95 -23.15 -17.31 -7.08
N LYS A 96 -24.17 -17.02 -6.28
CA LYS A 96 -24.53 -15.65 -5.92
C LYS A 96 -23.40 -14.94 -5.17
N ALA A 97 -22.80 -15.58 -4.17
CA ALA A 97 -21.68 -15.00 -3.43
C ALA A 97 -20.46 -14.79 -4.31
N ASN A 98 -20.20 -15.69 -5.24
CA ASN A 98 -19.12 -15.59 -6.21
C ASN A 98 -19.39 -14.52 -7.27
N GLU A 99 -20.62 -14.35 -7.73
CA GLU A 99 -21.02 -13.30 -8.68
C GLU A 99 -20.80 -11.90 -8.09
N ASP A 100 -21.24 -11.66 -6.86
CA ASP A 100 -21.07 -10.39 -6.14
C ASP A 100 -19.57 -10.04 -6.00
N LEU A 101 -18.75 -11.01 -5.63
CA LEU A 101 -17.30 -10.86 -5.53
C LEU A 101 -16.67 -10.58 -6.91
N THR A 102 -17.03 -11.40 -7.91
CA THR A 102 -16.49 -11.30 -9.26
C THR A 102 -16.83 -9.96 -9.91
N TYR A 103 -18.07 -9.50 -9.80
CA TYR A 103 -18.49 -8.22 -10.34
C TYR A 103 -17.67 -7.06 -9.74
N THR A 104 -17.47 -7.09 -8.41
CA THR A 104 -16.72 -6.05 -7.72
C THR A 104 -15.23 -6.08 -8.10
N HIS A 105 -14.65 -7.28 -8.24
CA HIS A 105 -13.28 -7.45 -8.73
C HIS A 105 -13.11 -6.98 -10.17
N LEU A 106 -14.05 -7.30 -11.06
CA LEU A 106 -14.01 -6.85 -12.45
C LEU A 106 -14.08 -5.32 -12.55
N PHE A 107 -14.98 -4.70 -11.78
CA PHE A 107 -15.05 -3.24 -11.75
C PHE A 107 -13.74 -2.61 -11.29
N THR A 108 -13.20 -3.07 -10.14
CA THR A 108 -11.94 -2.56 -9.60
C THR A 108 -10.78 -2.84 -10.56
N GLY A 109 -10.73 -4.03 -11.14
CA GLY A 109 -9.71 -4.41 -12.13
C GLY A 109 -9.76 -3.54 -13.38
N ARG A 110 -10.95 -3.22 -13.92
CA ARG A 110 -11.12 -2.30 -15.06
C ARG A 110 -10.63 -0.89 -14.74
N VAL A 111 -10.98 -0.37 -13.56
CA VAL A 111 -10.48 0.95 -13.12
C VAL A 111 -8.95 0.96 -13.02
N MET A 112 -8.38 -0.08 -12.41
CA MET A 112 -6.92 -0.20 -12.25
C MET A 112 -6.18 -0.46 -13.57
N SER A 113 -6.79 -1.17 -14.52
CA SER A 113 -6.16 -1.46 -15.82
C SER A 113 -5.98 -0.21 -16.69
N ILE A 114 -6.76 0.85 -16.46
CA ILE A 114 -6.60 2.13 -17.17
C ILE A 114 -5.37 2.89 -16.70
N MET A 115 -4.88 2.61 -15.48
CA MET A 115 -3.72 3.34 -14.94
C MET A 115 -2.45 3.13 -15.76
N SER A 116 -2.16 1.88 -16.17
CA SER A 116 -0.93 1.59 -16.92
C SER A 116 -0.89 2.29 -18.30
N PRO A 117 -1.91 2.18 -19.16
CA PRO A 117 -1.96 2.95 -20.41
C PRO A 117 -1.98 4.47 -20.17
N GLY A 118 -2.69 4.93 -19.14
CA GLY A 118 -2.74 6.35 -18.77
C GLY A 118 -1.36 6.90 -18.42
N MET A 119 -0.60 6.19 -17.60
CA MET A 119 0.78 6.55 -17.27
C MET A 119 1.68 6.55 -18.50
N GLN A 120 1.57 5.54 -19.36
CA GLN A 120 2.33 5.48 -20.62
C GLN A 120 1.99 6.65 -21.54
N LEU A 121 0.72 7.02 -21.63
CA LEU A 121 0.29 8.17 -22.43
C LEU A 121 0.86 9.49 -21.88
N ILE A 122 0.87 9.69 -20.57
CA ILE A 122 1.49 10.86 -19.94
C ILE A 122 2.98 10.91 -20.29
N MET A 123 3.71 9.80 -20.14
CA MET A 123 5.16 9.76 -20.39
C MET A 123 5.50 10.01 -21.85
N SER A 124 4.81 9.34 -22.77
CA SER A 124 5.00 9.52 -24.21
C SER A 124 4.53 10.90 -24.69
N GLY A 125 3.39 11.39 -24.18
CA GLY A 125 2.88 12.70 -24.47
C GLY A 125 3.80 13.83 -23.96
N LEU A 126 4.35 13.68 -22.76
CA LEU A 126 5.33 14.61 -22.22
C LEU A 126 6.60 14.67 -23.08
N SER A 127 7.15 13.51 -23.46
CA SER A 127 8.31 13.45 -24.34
C SER A 127 8.04 14.11 -25.70
N LEU A 128 6.89 13.80 -26.30
CA LEU A 128 6.48 14.40 -27.58
C LEU A 128 6.36 15.93 -27.46
N ALA A 129 5.71 16.42 -26.39
CA ALA A 129 5.53 17.86 -26.19
C ALA A 129 6.86 18.59 -25.97
N ILE A 130 7.81 17.99 -25.23
CA ILE A 130 9.14 18.56 -25.01
C ILE A 130 9.89 18.65 -26.33
N TYR A 131 9.88 17.59 -27.15
CA TYR A 131 10.55 17.59 -28.45
C TYR A 131 9.89 18.56 -29.44
N TRP A 132 8.56 18.63 -29.45
CA TRP A 132 7.82 19.56 -30.30
C TRP A 132 8.13 21.02 -29.97
N ILE A 133 8.06 21.39 -28.69
CA ILE A 133 8.41 22.74 -28.23
C ILE A 133 9.91 23.02 -28.48
N GLY A 134 10.78 22.05 -28.20
CA GLY A 134 12.20 22.15 -28.43
C GLY A 134 12.53 22.41 -29.90
N ALA A 135 11.88 21.70 -30.81
CA ALA A 135 12.07 21.93 -32.25
C ALA A 135 11.67 23.35 -32.66
N HIS A 136 10.57 23.88 -32.14
CA HIS A 136 10.18 25.27 -32.37
C HIS A 136 11.18 26.28 -31.80
N LEU A 137 11.67 26.07 -30.58
CA LEU A 137 12.63 26.95 -29.93
C LEU A 137 13.98 26.96 -30.70
N ILE A 138 14.47 25.78 -31.11
CA ILE A 138 15.70 25.62 -31.86
C ILE A 138 15.58 26.28 -33.24
N ASN A 139 14.42 26.16 -33.90
CA ASN A 139 14.20 26.78 -35.19
C ASN A 139 14.20 28.32 -35.12
N ALA A 140 13.66 28.88 -34.03
CA ALA A 140 13.59 30.32 -33.80
C ALA A 140 14.91 30.93 -33.27
N ALA A 141 15.86 30.12 -32.80
CA ALA A 141 17.09 30.56 -32.18
C ALA A 141 18.16 30.94 -33.19
N ALA A 142 19.12 31.80 -32.76
CA ALA A 142 20.30 32.13 -33.51
C ALA A 142 21.23 30.92 -33.71
N MET A 143 22.04 30.91 -34.74
CA MET A 143 22.86 29.75 -35.14
C MET A 143 23.79 29.25 -34.02
N ASN A 144 24.32 30.17 -33.21
CA ASN A 144 25.23 29.86 -32.10
C ASN A 144 24.49 29.18 -30.90
N ASP A 145 23.21 29.46 -30.70
CA ASP A 145 22.45 28.98 -29.55
C ASP A 145 21.74 27.64 -29.83
N LYS A 146 21.73 27.19 -31.09
CA LYS A 146 21.00 25.96 -31.49
C LYS A 146 21.54 24.69 -30.81
N ILE A 147 22.87 24.60 -30.67
CA ILE A 147 23.52 23.42 -30.06
C ILE A 147 23.20 23.36 -28.56
N ASP A 148 23.25 24.52 -27.89
CA ASP A 148 22.96 24.60 -26.45
C ASP A 148 21.50 24.29 -26.17
N LEU A 149 20.56 24.82 -26.96
CA LEU A 149 19.15 24.51 -26.87
C LEU A 149 18.85 23.05 -27.15
N PHE A 150 19.53 22.43 -28.11
CA PHE A 150 19.37 20.99 -28.35
C PHE A 150 19.88 20.16 -27.16
N SER A 151 21.06 20.49 -26.63
CA SER A 151 21.59 19.84 -25.43
C SER A 151 20.65 20.00 -24.24
N ASP A 152 20.12 21.20 -24.01
CA ASP A 152 19.15 21.50 -22.96
C ASP A 152 17.86 20.71 -23.11
N MET A 153 17.34 20.56 -24.34
CA MET A 153 16.15 19.75 -24.63
C MET A 153 16.35 18.30 -24.24
N VAL A 154 17.49 17.68 -24.57
CA VAL A 154 17.81 16.28 -24.24
C VAL A 154 17.92 16.10 -22.73
N VAL A 155 18.66 16.98 -22.06
CA VAL A 155 18.85 16.97 -20.62
C VAL A 155 17.49 17.18 -19.90
N PHE A 156 16.70 18.17 -20.37
CA PHE A 156 15.39 18.45 -19.80
C PHE A 156 14.42 17.27 -19.96
N SER A 157 14.39 16.62 -21.12
CA SER A 157 13.56 15.43 -21.35
C SER A 157 13.85 14.32 -20.33
N SER A 158 15.13 14.09 -20.04
CA SER A 158 15.55 13.09 -19.04
C SER A 158 15.06 13.44 -17.63
N TYR A 159 15.18 14.70 -17.22
CA TYR A 159 14.71 15.15 -15.90
C TYR A 159 13.17 15.21 -15.80
N ALA A 160 12.48 15.57 -16.87
CA ALA A 160 11.02 15.59 -16.88
C ALA A 160 10.42 14.20 -16.64
N ILE A 161 10.99 13.17 -17.24
CA ILE A 161 10.62 11.78 -16.97
C ILE A 161 10.89 11.42 -15.50
N GLN A 162 12.02 11.83 -14.95
CA GLN A 162 12.34 11.58 -13.54
C GLN A 162 11.37 12.28 -12.58
N VAL A 163 10.89 13.48 -12.91
CA VAL A 163 9.85 14.18 -12.13
C VAL A 163 8.58 13.33 -12.07
N VAL A 164 8.07 12.89 -13.22
CA VAL A 164 6.86 12.06 -13.27
C VAL A 164 7.05 10.76 -12.48
N MET A 165 8.19 10.11 -12.60
CA MET A 165 8.51 8.90 -11.83
C MET A 165 8.60 9.17 -10.33
N ALA A 166 9.22 10.27 -9.92
CA ALA A 166 9.34 10.64 -8.51
C ALA A 166 7.97 10.90 -7.88
N PHE A 167 7.08 11.62 -8.56
CA PHE A 167 5.71 11.83 -8.09
C PHE A 167 4.91 10.52 -8.03
N THR A 168 5.09 9.62 -8.99
CA THR A 168 4.49 8.28 -8.94
C THR A 168 4.95 7.49 -7.72
N MET A 169 6.25 7.53 -7.40
CA MET A 169 6.78 6.91 -6.17
C MET A 169 6.21 7.54 -4.91
N MET A 170 6.04 8.86 -4.86
CA MET A 170 5.43 9.55 -3.73
C MET A 170 3.99 9.09 -3.47
N VAL A 171 3.19 8.92 -4.51
CA VAL A 171 1.81 8.39 -4.38
C VAL A 171 1.83 6.99 -3.75
N MET A 172 2.78 6.15 -4.13
CA MET A 172 2.93 4.80 -3.56
C MET A 172 3.20 4.85 -2.04
N ILE A 173 3.97 5.84 -1.57
CA ILE A 173 4.21 6.07 -0.14
C ILE A 173 2.89 6.35 0.59
N PHE A 174 2.04 7.23 0.06
CA PHE A 174 0.76 7.55 0.68
C PHE A 174 -0.18 6.34 0.80
N ILE A 175 -0.11 5.39 -0.14
CA ILE A 175 -0.88 4.14 -0.07
C ILE A 175 -0.32 3.18 0.97
N MET A 176 1.01 3.14 1.14
CA MET A 176 1.68 2.19 2.05
C MET A 176 1.78 2.70 3.49
N ALA A 177 1.88 4.01 3.70
CA ALA A 177 2.08 4.61 5.02
C ALA A 177 1.01 4.21 6.06
N PRO A 178 -0.30 4.20 5.76
CA PRO A 178 -1.31 3.75 6.72
C PRO A 178 -1.13 2.30 7.16
N ARG A 179 -0.74 1.41 6.23
CA ARG A 179 -0.50 -0.01 6.56
C ARG A 179 0.71 -0.18 7.47
N ALA A 180 1.79 0.57 7.20
CA ALA A 180 2.99 0.57 8.03
C ALA A 180 2.69 1.12 9.44
N SER A 181 1.89 2.18 9.55
CA SER A 181 1.47 2.76 10.82
C SER A 181 0.67 1.78 11.68
N VAL A 182 -0.30 1.07 11.09
CA VAL A 182 -1.08 0.05 11.82
C VAL A 182 -0.20 -1.12 12.27
N ALA A 183 0.72 -1.57 11.41
CA ALA A 183 1.65 -2.63 11.78
C ALA A 183 2.59 -2.20 12.92
N ALA A 184 3.14 -0.99 12.85
CA ALA A 184 3.98 -0.42 13.90
C ALA A 184 3.22 -0.31 15.24
N LYS A 185 1.97 0.14 15.21
CA LYS A 185 1.13 0.21 16.40
C LYS A 185 0.97 -1.16 17.07
N ARG A 186 0.65 -2.20 16.30
CA ARG A 186 0.50 -3.57 16.82
C ARG A 186 1.81 -4.12 17.41
N ILE A 187 2.95 -3.81 16.77
CA ILE A 187 4.25 -4.22 17.29
C ILE A 187 4.53 -3.50 18.61
N ASN A 188 4.27 -2.20 18.70
CA ASN A 188 4.46 -1.42 19.91
C ASN A 188 3.55 -1.91 21.06
N GLU A 189 2.30 -2.24 20.78
CA GLU A 189 1.38 -2.83 21.78
C GLU A 189 1.98 -4.08 22.43
N VAL A 190 2.63 -4.94 21.63
CA VAL A 190 3.29 -6.15 22.14
C VAL A 190 4.57 -5.79 22.95
N LEU A 191 5.38 -4.86 22.42
CA LEU A 191 6.63 -4.46 23.09
C LEU A 191 6.38 -3.70 24.40
N GLU A 192 5.30 -2.94 24.50
CA GLU A 192 4.91 -2.19 25.70
C GLU A 192 4.19 -3.05 26.73
N THR A 193 3.77 -4.25 26.36
CA THR A 193 3.11 -5.19 27.29
C THR A 193 4.08 -5.60 28.38
N LYS A 194 3.82 -5.13 29.60
CA LYS A 194 4.60 -5.51 30.77
C LYS A 194 4.03 -6.80 31.35
N PRO A 195 4.86 -7.81 31.63
CA PRO A 195 4.41 -9.01 32.30
C PRO A 195 3.89 -8.66 33.70
N ASN A 196 2.73 -9.19 34.05
CA ASN A 196 2.15 -9.00 35.39
C ASN A 196 2.99 -9.69 36.48
N ILE A 197 3.76 -10.71 36.10
CA ILE A 197 4.63 -11.44 37.01
C ILE A 197 6.04 -10.89 36.84
N VAL A 198 6.53 -10.20 37.85
CA VAL A 198 7.88 -9.68 37.95
C VAL A 198 8.69 -10.49 38.92
N ASN A 199 9.99 -10.64 38.66
CA ASN A 199 10.89 -11.31 39.57
C ASN A 199 10.94 -10.61 40.92
N GLY A 200 10.92 -11.40 42.01
CA GLY A 200 11.13 -10.88 43.35
C GLY A 200 12.55 -10.35 43.58
N ASN A 201 12.75 -9.71 44.70
CA ASN A 201 14.05 -9.08 45.05
C ASN A 201 15.14 -10.09 45.49
N LEU A 202 14.80 -11.36 45.66
CA LEU A 202 15.78 -12.42 46.02
C LEU A 202 16.56 -12.84 44.78
N LYS A 203 17.86 -12.47 44.75
CA LYS A 203 18.77 -12.74 43.63
C LYS A 203 19.60 -14.03 43.78
N SER A 204 19.62 -14.62 44.95
CA SER A 204 20.33 -15.88 45.19
C SER A 204 19.59 -16.73 46.18
N ALA A 205 19.56 -18.03 45.93
CA ALA A 205 19.12 -19.00 46.88
C ALA A 205 20.16 -19.15 47.99
N SER A 206 19.73 -19.30 49.24
CA SER A 206 20.59 -19.68 50.35
C SER A 206 21.31 -21.00 50.02
N LYS A 207 22.60 -21.14 50.44
CA LYS A 207 23.39 -22.37 50.18
C LYS A 207 22.81 -23.63 50.84
N ASP A 208 21.84 -23.49 51.75
CA ASP A 208 21.21 -24.59 52.53
C ASP A 208 19.74 -24.83 52.12
N ILE A 209 19.41 -24.76 50.85
CA ILE A 209 18.07 -25.08 50.38
C ILE A 209 17.88 -26.60 50.39
N LYS A 210 16.98 -27.08 51.26
CA LYS A 210 16.61 -28.49 51.38
C LYS A 210 15.57 -28.94 50.34
N GLY A 211 15.17 -28.08 49.38
CA GLY A 211 14.15 -28.39 48.38
C GLY A 211 12.72 -28.44 48.90
N GLU A 212 12.48 -27.85 50.09
CA GLU A 212 11.15 -27.77 50.70
C GLU A 212 10.37 -26.59 50.08
N VAL A 213 9.15 -26.86 49.64
CA VAL A 213 8.22 -25.84 49.08
C VAL A 213 6.94 -25.87 49.91
N GLU A 214 6.60 -24.74 50.52
CA GLU A 214 5.41 -24.59 51.36
C GLU A 214 4.49 -23.51 50.76
N PHE A 215 3.25 -23.83 50.56
CA PHE A 215 2.18 -22.89 50.21
C PHE A 215 1.39 -22.51 51.44
N LYS A 216 1.50 -21.24 51.89
CA LYS A 216 0.71 -20.74 53.03
C LYS A 216 -0.27 -19.68 52.58
N ASN A 217 -1.55 -19.97 52.67
CA ASN A 217 -2.64 -19.04 52.33
C ASN A 217 -2.48 -18.43 50.93
N VAL A 218 -2.11 -19.25 49.94
CA VAL A 218 -1.93 -18.82 48.57
C VAL A 218 -3.26 -18.94 47.83
N SER A 219 -3.73 -17.83 47.28
CA SER A 219 -4.88 -17.80 46.38
C SER A 219 -4.43 -17.40 44.98
N PHE A 220 -4.85 -18.12 43.96
CA PHE A 220 -4.55 -17.83 42.57
C PHE A 220 -5.84 -17.70 41.74
N LYS A 221 -5.92 -16.70 40.90
CA LYS A 221 -7.01 -16.49 39.98
C LYS A 221 -6.47 -16.13 38.59
N TYR A 222 -6.93 -16.83 37.56
CA TYR A 222 -6.73 -16.40 36.20
C TYR A 222 -7.53 -15.10 35.90
N PRO A 223 -7.06 -14.19 35.06
CA PRO A 223 -7.73 -12.92 34.79
C PRO A 223 -9.20 -13.06 34.39
N ASP A 224 -9.56 -14.13 33.66
CA ASP A 224 -10.92 -14.38 33.13
C ASP A 224 -11.70 -15.44 33.93
N ALA A 225 -11.18 -15.93 35.04
CA ALA A 225 -11.88 -16.94 35.85
C ALA A 225 -12.88 -16.29 36.79
N ALA A 226 -14.08 -16.89 36.93
CA ALA A 226 -15.11 -16.42 37.86
C ALA A 226 -14.69 -16.61 39.32
N ASP A 227 -14.03 -17.72 39.66
CA ASP A 227 -13.61 -18.09 41.00
C ASP A 227 -12.09 -18.19 41.19
N SER A 228 -11.59 -17.87 42.39
CA SER A 228 -10.20 -18.09 42.78
C SER A 228 -10.01 -19.50 43.32
N VAL A 229 -8.91 -20.16 42.97
CA VAL A 229 -8.47 -21.41 43.60
C VAL A 229 -7.57 -21.02 44.75
N SER A 230 -7.94 -21.41 45.97
CA SER A 230 -7.16 -21.23 47.22
C SER A 230 -6.64 -22.58 47.72
N TYR A 231 -5.37 -22.63 48.11
CA TYR A 231 -4.68 -23.75 48.69
C TYR A 231 -4.20 -23.42 50.10
#